data_3457a0eb3aa8180da223b8cfc50fb354
#
_entry.id   3457a0eb3aa8180da223b8cfc50fb354
#
_cell.length_a   1.000
_cell.length_b   1.000
_cell.length_c   1.000
_cell.angle_alpha   90.00
_cell.angle_beta   90.00
_cell.angle_gamma   90.00
#
_symmetry.space_group_name_H-M   'P 1'
#
loop_
_entity.id
_entity.type
_entity.pdbx_description
1 polymer ?
#
loop_
_entity_poly.entity_id
_entity_poly.type
_entity_poly.pdbx_seq_one_letter_code
_entity_poly.pdbx_strand_id
1 'polypeptide(L)'
;GMLSFLAYDKFEGSLKGMKSLQKEMDEKYYPVVGKHIDYTPHVPTIYYSFRVMSASVGILILMSLLGTIYSFKRPATKKRWFLQLMPWTLLVAEVATACGWIMAEMGRQPFLIFGVMATESGVSPNSGASVLFSLLLSLSLLSLFLFTIPQNLEIVSLLKGLAPKSSWLLSLHSVSY
;
A
#
# COMPACT_ATOMS: atom_id res chain seq x y z
N GLY A 1 1.78 5.37 -29.06
CA GLY A 1 2.29 4.03 -28.83
C GLY A 1 1.88 3.39 -27.52
N MET A 2 2.74 3.42 -26.51
CA MET A 2 2.55 2.66 -25.27
C MET A 2 1.29 3.09 -24.45
N LEU A 3 0.99 4.38 -24.40
CA LEU A 3 -0.24 4.90 -23.79
C LEU A 3 -1.50 4.52 -24.57
N SER A 4 -1.43 4.47 -25.89
CA SER A 4 -2.56 4.04 -26.73
C SER A 4 -2.84 2.56 -26.55
N PHE A 5 -1.78 1.73 -26.39
CA PHE A 5 -1.91 0.32 -26.09
C PHE A 5 -2.61 0.08 -24.75
N LEU A 6 -2.23 0.82 -23.70
CA LEU A 6 -2.85 0.72 -22.39
C LEU A 6 -4.32 1.17 -22.35
N ALA A 7 -4.70 2.11 -23.22
CA ALA A 7 -6.06 2.67 -23.23
C ALA A 7 -7.01 1.94 -24.20
N TYR A 8 -6.51 1.40 -25.30
CA TYR A 8 -7.32 0.90 -26.42
C TYR A 8 -6.92 -0.50 -26.91
N ASP A 9 -5.95 -1.15 -26.29
CA ASP A 9 -5.33 -2.41 -26.77
C ASP A 9 -4.79 -2.32 -28.22
N LYS A 10 -4.48 -1.11 -28.69
CA LYS A 10 -3.97 -0.81 -30.02
C LYS A 10 -2.78 0.13 -29.93
N PHE A 11 -1.75 -0.13 -30.72
CA PHE A 11 -0.56 0.75 -30.79
C PHE A 11 -0.82 2.08 -31.53
N GLU A 12 -1.93 2.16 -32.24
CA GLU A 12 -2.37 3.34 -33.00
C GLU A 12 -3.54 4.01 -32.29
N GLY A 13 -3.52 5.33 -32.27
CA GLY A 13 -4.55 6.16 -31.67
C GLY A 13 -3.98 7.37 -30.92
N SER A 14 -4.71 8.48 -30.93
CA SER A 14 -4.39 9.66 -30.16
C SER A 14 -5.30 9.72 -28.92
N LEU A 15 -4.69 9.89 -27.74
CA LEU A 15 -5.41 10.14 -26.50
C LEU A 15 -5.79 11.64 -26.47
N LYS A 16 -7.04 11.92 -26.10
CA LYS A 16 -7.49 13.30 -25.84
C LYS A 16 -6.72 13.84 -24.64
N GLY A 17 -6.26 15.09 -24.76
CA GLY A 17 -5.57 15.76 -23.64
C GLY A 17 -6.53 16.11 -22.50
N MET A 18 -6.02 16.25 -21.28
CA MET A 18 -6.81 16.61 -20.09
C MET A 18 -7.66 17.87 -20.29
N LYS A 19 -7.11 18.90 -20.95
CA LYS A 19 -7.84 20.16 -21.23
C LYS A 19 -9.02 19.98 -22.19
N SER A 20 -8.92 19.10 -23.17
CA SER A 20 -10.03 18.80 -24.09
C SER A 20 -11.10 17.96 -23.43
N LEU A 21 -10.70 17.00 -22.56
CA LEU A 21 -11.63 16.21 -21.76
C LEU A 21 -12.36 17.07 -20.73
N GLN A 22 -11.69 18.03 -20.09
CA GLN A 22 -12.30 18.99 -19.17
C GLN A 22 -13.44 19.77 -19.86
N LYS A 23 -13.21 20.28 -21.06
CA LYS A 23 -14.23 20.99 -21.83
C LYS A 23 -15.42 20.09 -22.20
N GLU A 24 -15.13 18.90 -22.70
CA GLU A 24 -16.14 17.93 -23.10
C GLU A 24 -17.02 17.49 -21.91
N MET A 25 -16.40 17.32 -20.74
CA MET A 25 -17.12 16.97 -19.51
C MET A 25 -17.95 18.14 -18.99
N ASP A 26 -17.41 19.35 -19.05
CA ASP A 26 -18.12 20.55 -18.64
C ASP A 26 -19.35 20.80 -19.52
N GLU A 27 -19.22 20.70 -20.83
CA GLU A 27 -20.34 20.80 -21.78
C GLU A 27 -21.43 19.74 -21.52
N LYS A 28 -21.02 18.53 -21.19
CA LYS A 28 -21.93 17.39 -20.95
C LYS A 28 -22.69 17.48 -19.64
N TYR A 29 -22.03 17.87 -18.56
CA TYR A 29 -22.60 17.82 -17.21
C TYR A 29 -23.06 19.18 -16.68
N TYR A 30 -22.64 20.29 -17.29
CA TYR A 30 -23.08 21.62 -16.92
C TYR A 30 -24.60 21.77 -16.86
N PRO A 31 -25.40 21.23 -17.82
CA PRO A 31 -26.86 21.34 -17.78
C PRO A 31 -27.51 20.63 -16.59
N VAL A 32 -26.82 19.61 -16.04
CA VAL A 32 -27.33 18.79 -14.92
C VAL A 32 -26.91 19.36 -13.57
N VAL A 33 -25.69 19.87 -13.49
CA VAL A 33 -25.08 20.31 -12.23
C VAL A 33 -25.24 21.82 -12.01
N GLY A 34 -25.41 22.61 -13.07
CA GLY A 34 -25.57 24.07 -13.00
C GLY A 34 -24.34 24.85 -12.54
N LYS A 35 -23.17 24.19 -12.42
CA LYS A 35 -21.93 24.75 -11.93
C LYS A 35 -20.75 24.20 -12.72
N HIS A 36 -19.77 25.05 -13.02
CA HIS A 36 -18.49 24.60 -13.57
C HIS A 36 -17.70 23.83 -12.50
N ILE A 37 -17.38 22.58 -12.79
CA ILE A 37 -16.64 21.70 -11.91
C ILE A 37 -15.25 21.44 -12.51
N ASP A 38 -14.21 21.51 -11.70
CA ASP A 38 -12.89 21.01 -12.09
C ASP A 38 -12.88 19.47 -12.02
N TYR A 39 -12.86 18.83 -13.19
CA TYR A 39 -12.82 17.36 -13.31
C TYR A 39 -11.40 16.81 -13.18
N THR A 40 -10.41 17.67 -13.03
CA THR A 40 -9.00 17.28 -12.88
C THR A 40 -8.36 17.85 -11.60
N PRO A 41 -9.07 17.80 -10.44
CA PRO A 41 -8.48 18.28 -9.20
C PRO A 41 -7.29 17.39 -8.82
N HIS A 42 -6.31 17.97 -8.14
CA HIS A 42 -5.21 17.24 -7.53
C HIS A 42 -4.30 16.41 -8.47
N VAL A 43 -4.21 16.77 -9.78
CA VAL A 43 -3.32 16.10 -10.74
C VAL A 43 -1.86 15.94 -10.23
N PRO A 44 -1.23 16.97 -9.62
CA PRO A 44 0.13 16.80 -9.08
C PRO A 44 0.21 15.73 -8.00
N THR A 45 -0.76 15.70 -7.08
CA THR A 45 -0.79 14.73 -5.97
C THR A 45 -0.90 13.30 -6.51
N ILE A 46 -1.81 13.05 -7.45
CA ILE A 46 -2.01 11.75 -8.10
C ILE A 46 -0.73 11.32 -8.83
N TYR A 47 -0.10 12.26 -9.56
CA TYR A 47 1.11 11.99 -10.31
C TYR A 47 2.29 11.57 -9.41
N TYR A 48 2.53 12.29 -8.32
CA TYR A 48 3.62 11.96 -7.39
C TYR A 48 3.31 10.68 -6.59
N SER A 49 2.06 10.51 -6.14
CA SER A 49 1.64 9.28 -5.44
C SER A 49 1.86 8.04 -6.29
N PHE A 50 1.50 8.10 -7.58
CA PHE A 50 1.75 7.00 -8.51
C PHE A 50 3.24 6.67 -8.65
N ARG A 51 4.09 7.69 -8.75
CA ARG A 51 5.54 7.49 -8.87
C ARG A 51 6.17 6.91 -7.61
N VAL A 52 5.77 7.42 -6.45
CA VAL A 52 6.25 6.88 -5.16
C VAL A 52 5.78 5.44 -4.97
N MET A 53 4.53 5.14 -5.27
CA MET A 53 4.00 3.78 -5.24
C MET A 53 4.80 2.84 -6.16
N SER A 54 5.00 3.23 -7.41
CA SER A 54 5.72 2.40 -8.40
C SER A 54 7.19 2.19 -8.01
N ALA A 55 7.86 3.22 -7.51
CA ALA A 55 9.23 3.11 -7.00
C ALA A 55 9.32 2.18 -5.79
N SER A 56 8.37 2.28 -4.86
CA SER A 56 8.28 1.41 -3.68
C SER A 56 8.10 -0.06 -4.08
N VAL A 57 7.21 -0.35 -5.03
CA VAL A 57 7.02 -1.70 -5.57
C VAL A 57 8.32 -2.21 -6.23
N GLY A 58 9.02 -1.37 -6.98
CA GLY A 58 10.32 -1.73 -7.56
C GLY A 58 11.36 -2.11 -6.51
N ILE A 59 11.43 -1.37 -5.40
CA ILE A 59 12.31 -1.67 -4.26
C ILE A 59 11.93 -3.01 -3.63
N LEU A 60 10.64 -3.28 -3.42
CA LEU A 60 10.16 -4.55 -2.83
C LEU A 60 10.49 -5.74 -3.72
N ILE A 61 10.31 -5.61 -5.04
CA ILE A 61 10.68 -6.65 -6.02
C ILE A 61 12.19 -6.92 -5.94
N LEU A 62 13.01 -5.86 -5.92
CA LEU A 62 14.47 -5.99 -5.84
C LEU A 62 14.89 -6.70 -4.55
N MET A 63 14.32 -6.32 -3.41
CA MET A 63 14.61 -6.94 -2.12
C MET A 63 14.17 -8.41 -2.08
N SER A 64 13.03 -8.75 -2.69
CA SER A 64 12.54 -10.11 -2.83
C SER A 64 13.49 -10.97 -3.68
N LEU A 65 13.94 -10.45 -4.84
CA LEU A 65 14.90 -11.13 -5.70
C LEU A 65 16.24 -11.36 -5.00
N LEU A 66 16.76 -10.36 -4.31
CA LEU A 66 18.00 -10.48 -3.54
C LEU A 66 17.84 -11.52 -2.42
N GLY A 67 16.71 -11.53 -1.70
CA GLY A 67 16.39 -12.51 -0.68
C GLY A 67 16.38 -13.93 -1.23
N THR A 68 15.74 -14.12 -2.38
CA THR A 68 15.69 -15.41 -3.07
C THR A 68 17.09 -15.89 -3.49
N ILE A 69 17.89 -15.02 -4.12
CA ILE A 69 19.27 -15.35 -4.55
C ILE A 69 20.15 -15.72 -3.34
N TYR A 70 20.05 -14.95 -2.24
CA TYR A 70 20.83 -15.25 -1.04
C TYR A 70 20.36 -16.53 -0.33
N SER A 71 19.08 -16.86 -0.40
CA SER A 71 18.55 -18.11 0.13
C SER A 71 19.12 -19.35 -0.60
N PHE A 72 19.23 -19.28 -1.93
CA PHE A 72 19.76 -20.40 -2.73
C PHE A 72 21.29 -20.53 -2.68
N LYS A 73 22.02 -19.43 -2.73
CA LYS A 73 23.49 -19.47 -2.85
C LYS A 73 24.24 -19.50 -1.53
N ARG A 74 23.70 -18.88 -0.49
CA ARG A 74 24.27 -18.84 0.88
C ARG A 74 23.14 -18.56 1.86
N PRO A 75 23.17 -19.14 3.07
CA PRO A 75 22.17 -18.84 4.07
C PRO A 75 22.14 -17.32 4.33
N ALA A 76 20.99 -16.71 4.06
CA ALA A 76 20.75 -15.26 4.18
C ALA A 76 21.09 -14.72 5.58
N THR A 77 21.03 -15.61 6.59
CA THR A 77 21.36 -15.35 8.00
C THR A 77 22.81 -14.92 8.24
N LYS A 78 23.74 -15.14 7.28
CA LYS A 78 25.14 -14.72 7.42
C LYS A 78 25.41 -13.26 7.03
N LYS A 79 24.48 -12.58 6.37
CA LYS A 79 24.66 -11.17 5.96
C LYS A 79 23.86 -10.22 6.84
N ARG A 80 24.48 -9.70 7.89
CA ARG A 80 23.85 -8.78 8.86
C ARG A 80 23.21 -7.57 8.23
N TRP A 81 23.84 -6.95 7.22
CA TRP A 81 23.29 -5.77 6.54
C TRP A 81 21.95 -6.07 5.85
N PHE A 82 21.81 -7.23 5.22
CA PHE A 82 20.57 -7.63 4.56
C PHE A 82 19.44 -7.85 5.57
N LEU A 83 19.75 -8.50 6.70
CA LEU A 83 18.79 -8.68 7.79
C LEU A 83 18.36 -7.35 8.43
N GLN A 84 19.26 -6.37 8.50
CA GLN A 84 18.94 -5.03 9.00
C GLN A 84 18.04 -4.24 8.03
N LEU A 85 18.12 -4.49 6.73
CA LEU A 85 17.26 -3.87 5.72
C LEU A 85 15.86 -4.50 5.66
N MET A 86 15.69 -5.76 6.07
CA MET A 86 14.40 -6.45 6.02
C MET A 86 13.26 -5.71 6.75
N PRO A 87 13.42 -5.19 7.98
CA PRO A 87 12.36 -4.45 8.65
C PRO A 87 11.92 -3.18 7.88
N TRP A 88 12.84 -2.54 7.14
CA TRP A 88 12.51 -1.36 6.34
C TRP A 88 11.61 -1.66 5.16
N THR A 89 11.60 -2.91 4.66
CA THR A 89 10.67 -3.31 3.59
C THR A 89 9.21 -3.20 4.02
N LEU A 90 8.90 -3.37 5.31
CA LEU A 90 7.57 -3.18 5.86
C LEU A 90 7.12 -1.72 5.71
N LEU A 91 7.99 -0.76 6.05
CA LEU A 91 7.69 0.66 5.87
C LEU A 91 7.52 1.03 4.39
N VAL A 92 8.35 0.46 3.50
CA VAL A 92 8.21 0.68 2.06
C VAL A 92 6.88 0.14 1.54
N ALA A 93 6.43 -1.02 2.03
CA ALA A 93 5.13 -1.61 1.67
C ALA A 93 3.97 -0.72 2.15
N GLU A 94 4.07 -0.19 3.37
CA GLU A 94 3.06 0.72 3.94
C GLU A 94 2.96 2.03 3.13
N VAL A 95 4.11 2.62 2.76
CA VAL A 95 4.16 3.81 1.90
C VAL A 95 3.53 3.52 0.53
N ALA A 96 3.82 2.36 -0.07
CA ALA A 96 3.23 1.96 -1.35
C ALA A 96 1.70 1.86 -1.26
N THR A 97 1.19 1.24 -0.19
CA THR A 97 -0.24 1.08 0.06
C THR A 97 -0.92 2.42 0.29
N ALA A 98 -0.34 3.28 1.13
CA ALA A 98 -0.86 4.62 1.39
C ALA A 98 -0.92 5.48 0.12
N CYS A 99 0.14 5.48 -0.69
CA CYS A 99 0.18 6.20 -1.97
C CYS A 99 -0.85 5.65 -2.97
N GLY A 100 -1.03 4.33 -3.02
CA GLY A 100 -2.06 3.69 -3.86
C GLY A 100 -3.47 4.10 -3.43
N TRP A 101 -3.73 4.16 -2.15
CA TRP A 101 -5.01 4.59 -1.61
C TRP A 101 -5.28 6.08 -1.88
N ILE A 102 -4.30 6.97 -1.65
CA ILE A 102 -4.40 8.39 -2.00
C ILE A 102 -4.73 8.57 -3.48
N MET A 103 -4.04 7.83 -4.36
CA MET A 103 -4.30 7.88 -5.81
C MET A 103 -5.72 7.42 -6.15
N ALA A 104 -6.23 6.35 -5.53
CA ALA A 104 -7.56 5.82 -5.77
C ALA A 104 -8.66 6.79 -5.31
N GLU A 105 -8.52 7.39 -4.14
CA GLU A 105 -9.51 8.32 -3.59
C GLU A 105 -9.48 9.69 -4.27
N MET A 106 -8.28 10.26 -4.48
CA MET A 106 -8.16 11.55 -5.15
C MET A 106 -8.45 11.48 -6.66
N GLY A 107 -8.16 10.33 -7.29
CA GLY A 107 -8.47 10.11 -8.70
C GLY A 107 -9.97 10.00 -8.99
N ARG A 108 -10.76 9.72 -7.97
CA ARG A 108 -12.23 9.63 -8.07
C ARG A 108 -12.92 11.00 -8.01
N GLN A 109 -12.27 12.00 -7.41
CA GLN A 109 -12.83 13.35 -7.29
C GLN A 109 -13.10 13.97 -8.69
N PRO A 110 -14.17 14.76 -8.88
CA PRO A 110 -15.11 15.28 -7.88
C PRO A 110 -16.35 14.40 -7.63
N PHE A 111 -16.40 13.20 -8.16
CA PHE A 111 -17.55 12.31 -8.05
C PHE A 111 -17.31 11.17 -7.04
N LEU A 112 -18.34 10.87 -6.25
CA LEU A 112 -18.41 9.62 -5.49
C LEU A 112 -18.80 8.45 -6.42
N ILE A 113 -19.82 8.71 -7.28
CA ILE A 113 -20.21 7.83 -8.37
C ILE A 113 -20.20 8.69 -9.64
N PHE A 114 -19.35 8.31 -10.61
CA PHE A 114 -19.14 9.11 -11.81
C PHE A 114 -20.44 9.44 -12.54
N GLY A 115 -20.69 10.73 -12.75
CA GLY A 115 -21.86 11.24 -13.45
C GLY A 115 -23.21 11.14 -12.72
N VAL A 116 -23.25 10.58 -11.50
CA VAL A 116 -24.48 10.40 -10.73
C VAL A 116 -24.46 11.18 -9.42
N MET A 117 -23.36 11.09 -8.66
CA MET A 117 -23.29 11.63 -7.31
C MET A 117 -21.96 12.34 -7.07
N ALA A 118 -22.03 13.64 -6.77
CA ALA A 118 -20.86 14.42 -6.38
C ALA A 118 -20.43 14.06 -4.95
N THR A 119 -19.15 14.19 -4.65
CA THR A 119 -18.60 13.92 -3.31
C THR A 119 -19.22 14.83 -2.25
N GLU A 120 -19.54 16.08 -2.60
CA GLU A 120 -20.19 17.04 -1.70
C GLU A 120 -21.57 16.56 -1.21
N SER A 121 -22.33 15.85 -2.06
CA SER A 121 -23.66 15.32 -1.73
C SER A 121 -23.62 13.97 -1.00
N GLY A 122 -22.48 13.30 -0.99
CA GLY A 122 -22.27 11.98 -0.35
C GLY A 122 -21.89 12.03 1.14
N VAL A 123 -21.76 13.23 1.69
CA VAL A 123 -21.36 13.40 3.10
C VAL A 123 -22.56 13.14 4.02
N SER A 124 -22.44 12.13 4.88
CA SER A 124 -23.46 11.89 5.92
C SER A 124 -23.42 12.99 6.99
N PRO A 125 -24.54 13.60 7.36
CA PRO A 125 -24.59 14.64 8.39
C PRO A 125 -24.12 14.17 9.77
N ASN A 126 -24.14 12.85 10.03
CA ASN A 126 -23.77 12.26 11.31
C ASN A 126 -22.33 11.71 11.35
N SER A 127 -21.53 11.91 10.31
CA SER A 127 -20.26 11.17 10.17
C SER A 127 -19.08 11.75 10.98
N GLY A 128 -19.13 13.03 11.38
CA GLY A 128 -17.97 13.70 11.96
C GLY A 128 -17.42 13.05 13.24
N ALA A 129 -18.26 12.90 14.27
CA ALA A 129 -17.84 12.37 15.57
C ALA A 129 -17.60 10.85 15.53
N SER A 130 -18.43 10.08 14.81
CA SER A 130 -18.29 8.62 14.71
C SER A 130 -17.05 8.19 13.91
N VAL A 131 -16.73 8.91 12.83
CA VAL A 131 -15.51 8.66 12.05
C VAL A 131 -14.27 8.97 12.87
N LEU A 132 -14.25 10.12 13.58
CA LEU A 132 -13.14 10.48 14.46
C LEU A 132 -12.96 9.44 15.57
N PHE A 133 -14.04 9.00 16.20
CA PHE A 133 -14.00 7.98 17.24
C PHE A 133 -13.48 6.64 16.72
N SER A 134 -13.95 6.17 15.56
CA SER A 134 -13.47 4.92 14.96
C SER A 134 -12.01 4.99 14.55
N LEU A 135 -11.53 6.14 14.06
CA LEU A 135 -10.14 6.37 13.69
C LEU A 135 -9.24 6.38 14.94
N LEU A 136 -9.64 7.06 16.01
CA LEU A 136 -8.91 7.06 17.27
C LEU A 136 -8.86 5.67 17.89
N LEU A 137 -9.98 4.92 17.84
CA LEU A 137 -10.04 3.55 18.33
C LEU A 137 -9.11 2.63 17.54
N SER A 138 -9.10 2.71 16.21
CA SER A 138 -8.23 1.89 15.36
C SER A 138 -6.75 2.21 15.58
N LEU A 139 -6.39 3.49 15.70
CA LEU A 139 -5.02 3.90 16.03
C LEU A 139 -4.57 3.42 17.41
N SER A 140 -5.46 3.48 18.41
CA SER A 140 -5.16 2.98 19.76
C SER A 140 -4.94 1.47 19.77
N LEU A 141 -5.78 0.70 19.07
CA LEU A 141 -5.63 -0.74 18.94
C LEU A 141 -4.33 -1.11 18.17
N LEU A 142 -4.01 -0.39 17.10
CA LEU A 142 -2.76 -0.58 16.37
C LEU A 142 -1.55 -0.29 17.25
N SER A 143 -1.56 0.80 18.01
CA SER A 143 -0.45 1.14 18.90
C SER A 143 -0.27 0.10 20.01
N LEU A 144 -1.38 -0.40 20.58
CA LEU A 144 -1.35 -1.48 21.57
C LEU A 144 -0.75 -2.77 20.96
N PHE A 145 -1.16 -3.13 19.75
CA PHE A 145 -0.65 -4.30 19.04
C PHE A 145 0.85 -4.17 18.78
N LEU A 146 1.30 -3.03 18.24
CA LEU A 146 2.72 -2.77 18.00
C LEU A 146 3.56 -2.78 19.30
N PHE A 147 2.99 -2.34 20.42
CA PHE A 147 3.67 -2.37 21.71
C PHE A 147 3.80 -3.80 22.26
N THR A 148 2.80 -4.66 22.06
CA THR A 148 2.80 -6.03 22.58
C THR A 148 3.71 -7.01 21.81
N ILE A 149 3.94 -6.77 20.51
CA ILE A 149 4.78 -7.65 19.68
C ILE A 149 6.21 -7.82 20.24
N PRO A 150 6.99 -6.74 20.50
CA PRO A 150 8.35 -6.89 21.00
C PRO A 150 8.42 -7.59 22.36
N GLN A 151 7.47 -7.33 23.25
CA GLN A 151 7.40 -7.97 24.56
C GLN A 151 7.17 -9.49 24.44
N ASN A 152 6.29 -9.92 23.55
CA ASN A 152 6.04 -11.34 23.29
C ASN A 152 7.26 -12.03 22.68
N LEU A 153 8.02 -11.35 21.80
CA LEU A 153 9.26 -11.87 21.23
C LEU A 153 10.35 -12.04 22.29
N GLU A 154 10.43 -11.11 23.23
CA GLU A 154 11.38 -11.19 24.35
C GLU A 154 11.01 -12.35 25.29
N ILE A 155 9.75 -12.52 25.66
CA ILE A 155 9.24 -13.67 26.43
C ILE A 155 9.54 -14.98 25.71
N VAL A 156 9.30 -15.08 24.40
CA VAL A 156 9.62 -16.30 23.62
C VAL A 156 11.11 -16.59 23.61
N SER A 157 11.96 -15.56 23.55
CA SER A 157 13.42 -15.74 23.63
C SER A 157 13.87 -16.23 25.02
N LEU A 158 13.28 -15.70 26.09
CA LEU A 158 13.51 -16.13 27.45
C LEU A 158 13.04 -17.57 27.68
N LEU A 159 11.87 -17.94 27.20
CA LEU A 159 11.35 -19.31 27.28
C LEU A 159 12.23 -20.31 26.52
N LYS A 160 12.79 -19.94 25.38
CA LYS A 160 13.78 -20.75 24.65
C LYS A 160 15.10 -20.88 25.41
N GLY A 161 15.49 -19.85 26.16
CA GLY A 161 16.69 -19.91 27.03
C GLY A 161 16.48 -20.74 28.30
N LEU A 162 15.25 -20.84 28.79
CA LEU A 162 14.85 -21.64 29.96
C LEU A 162 14.50 -23.09 29.60
N ALA A 163 14.24 -23.40 28.32
CA ALA A 163 14.03 -24.77 27.89
C ALA A 163 15.30 -25.58 28.17
N PRO A 164 15.24 -26.60 29.01
CA PRO A 164 16.40 -27.42 29.30
C PRO A 164 16.93 -27.95 27.97
N LYS A 165 18.25 -27.84 27.74
CA LYS A 165 18.92 -28.49 26.63
C LYS A 165 18.69 -30.00 26.83
N SER A 166 17.55 -30.45 26.34
CA SER A 166 17.18 -31.87 26.41
C SER A 166 18.10 -32.62 25.45
N SER A 167 19.27 -32.99 26.00
CA SER A 167 20.28 -33.85 25.38
C SER A 167 19.73 -35.24 24.97
N TRP A 168 18.52 -35.55 25.38
CA TRP A 168 17.85 -36.82 25.05
C TRP A 168 17.29 -36.88 23.61
N LEU A 169 17.07 -35.76 22.92
CA LEU A 169 16.68 -35.75 21.51
C LEU A 169 17.84 -36.14 20.57
N LEU A 170 19.09 -36.00 21.02
CA LEU A 170 20.26 -36.42 20.24
C LEU A 170 20.58 -37.92 20.43
N SER A 171 20.05 -38.55 21.49
CA SER A 171 20.26 -40.00 21.74
C SER A 171 19.31 -40.91 20.94
N LEU A 172 18.20 -40.37 20.42
CA LEU A 172 17.28 -41.15 19.55
C LEU A 172 17.78 -41.31 18.11
N HIS A 173 18.79 -40.52 17.70
CA HIS A 173 19.39 -40.66 16.36
C HIS A 173 20.58 -41.65 16.32
N SER A 174 21.03 -42.13 17.47
CA SER A 174 22.15 -43.06 17.55
C SER A 174 21.76 -44.55 17.74
N VAL A 175 20.45 -44.87 17.70
CA VAL A 175 19.95 -46.26 17.89
C VAL A 175 19.39 -46.86 16.59
N SER A 176 19.65 -46.25 15.43
CA SER A 176 19.29 -46.80 14.12
C SER A 176 20.55 -47.10 13.29
N TYR A 177 21.39 -48.02 13.76
CA TYR A 177 22.33 -48.80 12.94
C TYR A 177 22.39 -50.20 13.49
#